data_d35ba77475888846b2f6a1def17fe62b
#
_entry.id   d35ba77475888846b2f6a1def17fe62b
#
_cell.length_a   1.000
_cell.length_b   1.000
_cell.length_c   1.000
_cell.angle_alpha   90.00
_cell.angle_beta   90.00
_cell.angle_gamma   90.00
#
_symmetry.space_group_name_H-M   'P 1'
#
loop_
_entity.id
_entity.type
_entity.pdbx_description
1 polymer ?
#
loop_
_entity_poly.entity_id
_entity_poly.type
_entity_poly.pdbx_seq_one_letter_code
_entity_poly.pdbx_strand_id
1 'polypeptide(L)'
;MTNSKNTYLLAEIPKNPNDILSEMMLMEEIDASRTPIREALNMLAQEQLVQIIPKKGIMVLPLTMKEIAMTFEARLLMEPYIIENYSKYIDMDKLLELEEQTNKILSSEILERKDAVIFCNIDDALHRTIAD
;
A
#
# COMPACT_ATOMS: atom_id res chain seq x y z
N MET A 1 -10.49 8.75 17.14
CA MET A 1 -9.13 8.87 16.56
C MET A 1 -8.28 7.58 16.65
N THR A 2 -8.56 6.61 17.49
CA THR A 2 -7.78 5.35 17.63
C THR A 2 -8.03 4.33 16.51
N ASN A 3 -9.18 4.38 15.86
CA ASN A 3 -9.61 3.40 14.85
C ASN A 3 -8.81 3.46 13.54
N SER A 4 -8.55 4.66 13.04
CA SER A 4 -7.81 4.81 11.79
C SER A 4 -6.35 4.32 11.91
N LYS A 5 -5.71 4.51 13.08
CA LYS A 5 -4.35 4.02 13.33
C LYS A 5 -4.24 2.50 13.24
N ASN A 6 -5.20 1.77 13.81
CA ASN A 6 -5.19 0.31 13.78
C ASN A 6 -5.49 -0.24 12.37
N THR A 7 -6.30 0.47 11.58
CA THR A 7 -6.55 0.11 10.18
C THR A 7 -5.28 0.23 9.35
N TYR A 8 -4.53 1.33 9.48
CA TYR A 8 -3.24 1.48 8.80
C TYR A 8 -2.24 0.41 9.23
N LEU A 9 -2.11 0.14 10.54
CA LEU A 9 -1.20 -0.91 11.03
C LEU A 9 -1.56 -2.29 10.46
N LEU A 10 -2.85 -2.63 10.36
CA LEU A 10 -3.28 -3.89 9.76
C LEU A 10 -2.98 -3.97 8.25
N ALA A 11 -3.12 -2.86 7.54
CA ALA A 11 -2.81 -2.80 6.10
C ALA A 11 -1.30 -2.92 5.82
N GLU A 12 -0.45 -2.45 6.75
CA GLU A 12 1.01 -2.52 6.62
C GLU A 12 1.60 -3.91 6.93
N ILE A 13 0.83 -4.81 7.56
CA ILE A 13 1.32 -6.17 7.81
C ILE A 13 1.48 -6.92 6.48
N PRO A 14 2.70 -7.37 6.11
CA PRO A 14 2.92 -8.07 4.86
C PRO A 14 2.14 -9.39 4.82
N LYS A 15 1.14 -9.48 3.97
CA LYS A 15 0.35 -10.69 3.76
C LYS A 15 0.25 -10.97 2.26
N ASN A 16 0.21 -12.25 1.93
CA ASN A 16 0.04 -12.63 0.54
C ASN A 16 -1.45 -12.68 0.16
N PRO A 17 -1.79 -12.42 -1.09
CA PRO A 17 -3.13 -12.66 -1.59
C PRO A 17 -3.59 -14.10 -1.30
N ASN A 18 -4.83 -14.25 -0.86
CA ASN A 18 -5.47 -15.48 -0.43
C ASN A 18 -4.99 -16.05 0.93
N ASP A 19 -4.12 -15.38 1.68
CA ASP A 19 -3.82 -15.77 3.05
C ASP A 19 -5.08 -15.70 3.90
N ILE A 20 -5.24 -16.66 4.80
CA ILE A 20 -6.32 -16.67 5.79
C ILE A 20 -5.74 -16.33 7.15
N LEU A 21 -6.19 -15.21 7.70
CA LEU A 21 -5.76 -14.67 8.97
C LEU A 21 -6.81 -14.95 10.06
N SER A 22 -6.38 -15.02 11.32
CA SER A 22 -7.29 -15.09 12.46
C SER A 22 -7.29 -13.77 13.24
N GLU A 23 -8.45 -13.42 13.84
CA GLU A 23 -8.53 -12.24 14.73
C GLU A 23 -7.48 -12.32 15.86
N MET A 24 -7.26 -13.52 16.39
CA MET A 24 -6.34 -13.72 17.51
C MET A 24 -4.90 -13.43 17.13
N MET A 25 -4.46 -13.91 15.96
CA MET A 25 -3.13 -13.63 15.43
C MET A 25 -2.91 -12.12 15.21
N LEU A 26 -3.91 -11.44 14.67
CA LEU A 26 -3.82 -9.99 14.45
C LEU A 26 -3.82 -9.19 15.75
N MET A 27 -4.56 -9.65 16.78
CA MET A 27 -4.53 -9.04 18.12
C MET A 27 -3.13 -9.14 18.74
N GLU A 28 -2.47 -10.29 18.62
CA GLU A 28 -1.11 -10.51 19.12
C GLU A 28 -0.07 -9.68 18.35
N GLU A 29 -0.19 -9.62 17.01
CA GLU A 29 0.77 -8.93 16.15
C GLU A 29 0.74 -7.40 16.34
N ILE A 30 -0.43 -6.82 16.66
CA ILE A 30 -0.62 -5.36 16.83
C ILE A 30 -0.67 -4.95 18.30
N ASP A 31 -0.69 -5.92 19.23
CA ASP A 31 -0.93 -5.68 20.67
C ASP A 31 -2.22 -4.87 20.92
N ALA A 32 -3.32 -5.32 20.34
CA ALA A 32 -4.61 -4.65 20.42
C ALA A 32 -5.72 -5.60 20.85
N SER A 33 -6.74 -5.06 21.53
CA SER A 33 -7.92 -5.82 21.93
C SER A 33 -8.83 -6.14 20.72
N ARG A 34 -9.77 -7.07 20.90
CA ARG A 34 -10.63 -7.58 19.82
C ARG A 34 -11.50 -6.51 19.17
N THR A 35 -12.02 -5.56 19.93
CA THR A 35 -12.93 -4.54 19.39
C THR A 35 -12.27 -3.68 18.31
N PRO A 36 -11.12 -3.01 18.56
CA PRO A 36 -10.47 -2.20 17.53
C PRO A 36 -9.98 -3.03 16.34
N ILE A 37 -9.60 -4.30 16.54
CA ILE A 37 -9.24 -5.18 15.43
C ILE A 37 -10.44 -5.44 14.52
N ARG A 38 -11.61 -5.76 15.09
CA ARG A 38 -12.84 -5.97 14.30
C ARG A 38 -13.29 -4.73 13.54
N GLU A 39 -13.20 -3.57 14.15
CA GLU A 39 -13.54 -2.30 13.51
C GLU A 39 -12.59 -2.03 12.34
N ALA A 40 -11.28 -2.21 12.52
CA ALA A 40 -10.30 -2.07 11.46
C ALA A 40 -10.52 -3.09 10.32
N LEU A 41 -10.81 -4.35 10.64
CA LEU A 41 -11.12 -5.37 9.65
C LEU A 41 -12.39 -5.05 8.84
N ASN A 42 -13.42 -4.50 9.49
CA ASN A 42 -14.63 -4.07 8.80
C ASN A 42 -14.34 -2.91 7.83
N MET A 43 -13.46 -1.96 8.20
CA MET A 43 -13.04 -0.89 7.30
C MET A 43 -12.27 -1.45 6.11
N LEU A 44 -11.28 -2.34 6.34
CA LEU A 44 -10.54 -2.99 5.25
C LEU A 44 -11.46 -3.84 4.35
N ALA A 45 -12.50 -4.45 4.90
CA ALA A 45 -13.49 -5.20 4.12
C ALA A 45 -14.36 -4.27 3.26
N GLN A 46 -14.70 -3.08 3.74
CA GLN A 46 -15.40 -2.05 2.93
C GLN A 46 -14.52 -1.54 1.79
N GLU A 47 -13.22 -1.45 2.00
CA GLU A 47 -12.21 -1.09 0.99
C GLU A 47 -11.85 -2.26 0.07
N GLN A 48 -12.48 -3.43 0.23
CA GLN A 48 -12.24 -4.64 -0.56
C GLN A 48 -10.80 -5.18 -0.49
N LEU A 49 -10.08 -4.88 0.59
CA LEU A 49 -8.73 -5.39 0.84
C LEU A 49 -8.76 -6.77 1.50
N VAL A 50 -9.82 -7.05 2.26
CA VAL A 50 -10.03 -8.35 2.92
C VAL A 50 -11.48 -8.80 2.80
N GLN A 51 -11.69 -10.11 2.96
CA GLN A 51 -13.02 -10.71 3.08
C GLN A 51 -13.15 -11.44 4.41
N ILE A 52 -14.13 -11.06 5.23
CA ILE A 52 -14.44 -11.75 6.49
C ILE A 52 -15.31 -12.97 6.16
N ILE A 53 -14.77 -14.18 6.40
CA ILE A 53 -15.45 -15.44 6.14
C ILE A 53 -15.91 -16.02 7.47
N PRO A 54 -17.23 -16.11 7.73
CA PRO A 54 -17.74 -16.65 9.00
C PRO A 54 -17.15 -18.02 9.32
N LYS A 55 -16.66 -18.20 10.56
CA LYS A 55 -16.03 -19.42 11.08
C LYS A 55 -14.73 -19.87 10.40
N LYS A 56 -14.25 -19.19 9.36
CA LYS A 56 -13.00 -19.52 8.67
C LYS A 56 -11.90 -18.52 8.95
N GLY A 57 -12.21 -17.26 9.09
CA GLY A 57 -11.23 -16.20 9.32
C GLY A 57 -11.35 -15.03 8.33
N ILE A 58 -10.25 -14.35 8.12
CA ILE A 58 -10.15 -13.17 7.28
C ILE A 58 -9.25 -13.52 6.10
N MET A 59 -9.78 -13.46 4.89
CA MET A 59 -9.03 -13.71 3.66
C MET A 59 -8.52 -12.39 3.08
N VAL A 60 -7.23 -12.32 2.78
CA VAL A 60 -6.63 -11.21 2.04
C VAL A 60 -7.03 -11.31 0.58
N LEU A 61 -7.67 -10.27 0.04
CA LEU A 61 -8.12 -10.27 -1.35
C LEU A 61 -6.96 -9.92 -2.30
N PRO A 62 -6.86 -10.61 -3.46
CA PRO A 62 -5.92 -10.23 -4.50
C PRO A 62 -6.40 -8.96 -5.21
N LEU A 63 -5.47 -8.08 -5.57
CA LEU A 63 -5.77 -6.99 -6.49
C LEU A 63 -6.13 -7.55 -7.87
N THR A 64 -7.22 -7.07 -8.43
CA THR A 64 -7.62 -7.43 -9.79
C THR A 64 -6.91 -6.54 -10.82
N MET A 65 -6.71 -7.05 -12.04
CA MET A 65 -6.17 -6.25 -13.16
C MET A 65 -7.01 -5.01 -13.45
N LYS A 66 -8.33 -5.08 -13.19
CA LYS A 66 -9.23 -3.93 -13.33
C LYS A 66 -8.91 -2.83 -12.32
N GLU A 67 -8.71 -3.18 -11.06
CA GLU A 67 -8.36 -2.21 -10.01
C GLU A 67 -7.00 -1.56 -10.28
N ILE A 68 -6.02 -2.36 -10.70
CA ILE A 68 -4.72 -1.85 -11.12
C ILE A 68 -4.88 -0.85 -12.27
N ALA A 69 -5.61 -1.22 -13.34
CA ALA A 69 -5.83 -0.33 -14.48
C ALA A 69 -6.53 0.98 -14.08
N MET A 70 -7.57 0.92 -13.23
CA MET A 70 -8.28 2.10 -12.73
C MET A 70 -7.35 3.03 -11.91
N THR A 71 -6.46 2.46 -11.10
CA THR A 71 -5.47 3.23 -10.35
C THR A 71 -4.51 3.96 -11.29
N PHE A 72 -3.98 3.27 -12.30
CA PHE A 72 -3.11 3.90 -13.31
C PHE A 72 -3.83 4.98 -14.12
N GLU A 73 -5.09 4.78 -14.52
CA GLU A 73 -5.90 5.80 -15.19
C GLU A 73 -6.07 7.05 -14.32
N ALA A 74 -6.38 6.88 -13.03
CA ALA A 74 -6.50 7.99 -12.10
C ALA A 74 -5.17 8.76 -11.95
N ARG A 75 -4.05 8.06 -11.79
CA ARG A 75 -2.70 8.66 -11.72
C ARG A 75 -2.39 9.46 -12.98
N LEU A 76 -2.59 8.89 -14.16
CA LEU A 76 -2.35 9.56 -15.45
C LEU A 76 -3.15 10.85 -15.63
N LEU A 77 -4.32 10.96 -14.99
CA LEU A 77 -5.14 12.17 -15.05
C LEU A 77 -4.69 13.20 -14.00
N MET A 78 -4.35 12.77 -12.79
CA MET A 78 -4.11 13.68 -11.68
C MET A 78 -2.65 14.15 -11.58
N GLU A 79 -1.68 13.26 -11.74
CA GLU A 79 -0.28 13.58 -11.49
C GLU A 79 0.29 14.63 -12.45
N PRO A 80 0.04 14.57 -13.77
CA PRO A 80 0.48 15.63 -14.67
C PRO A 80 -0.08 17.00 -14.29
N TYR A 81 -1.36 17.05 -13.88
CA TYR A 81 -1.97 18.29 -13.43
C TYR A 81 -1.33 18.84 -12.15
N ILE A 82 -1.03 17.95 -11.19
CA ILE A 82 -0.37 18.34 -9.94
C ILE A 82 1.03 18.88 -10.24
N ILE A 83 1.81 18.17 -11.04
CA ILE A 83 3.17 18.58 -11.40
C ILE A 83 3.14 19.93 -12.14
N GLU A 84 2.27 20.13 -13.11
CA GLU A 84 2.18 21.36 -13.88
C GLU A 84 1.83 22.58 -13.01
N ASN A 85 0.91 22.41 -12.04
CA ASN A 85 0.37 23.54 -11.29
C ASN A 85 1.05 23.75 -9.93
N TYR A 86 1.68 22.69 -9.37
CA TYR A 86 2.18 22.68 -8.00
C TYR A 86 3.65 22.27 -7.86
N SER A 87 4.39 22.12 -8.97
CA SER A 87 5.80 21.67 -8.97
C SER A 87 6.72 22.47 -8.06
N LYS A 88 6.43 23.73 -7.80
CA LYS A 88 7.21 24.59 -6.89
C LYS A 88 7.12 24.18 -5.41
N TYR A 89 6.18 23.31 -5.07
CA TYR A 89 6.00 22.79 -3.71
C TYR A 89 6.55 21.37 -3.56
N ILE A 90 6.88 20.71 -4.68
CA ILE A 90 7.40 19.34 -4.69
C ILE A 90 8.84 19.35 -4.17
N ASP A 91 9.16 18.41 -3.29
CA ASP A 91 10.51 18.21 -2.78
C ASP A 91 11.44 17.64 -3.88
N MET A 92 12.20 18.53 -4.53
CA MET A 92 13.12 18.17 -5.61
C MET A 92 14.30 17.31 -5.13
N ASP A 93 14.76 17.50 -3.90
CA ASP A 93 15.88 16.71 -3.35
C ASP A 93 15.42 15.27 -3.14
N LYS A 94 14.17 15.09 -2.70
CA LYS A 94 13.55 13.77 -2.57
C LYS A 94 13.36 13.08 -3.93
N LEU A 95 12.92 13.81 -4.95
CA LEU A 95 12.79 13.25 -6.31
C LEU A 95 14.13 12.78 -6.87
N LEU A 96 15.20 13.55 -6.69
CA LEU A 96 16.55 13.17 -7.13
C LEU A 96 17.06 11.93 -6.40
N GLU A 97 16.78 11.81 -5.10
CA GLU A 97 17.10 10.59 -4.33
C GLU A 97 16.39 9.36 -4.90
N LEU A 98 15.09 9.47 -5.19
CA LEU A 98 14.29 8.39 -5.77
C LEU A 98 14.75 8.01 -7.18
N GLU A 99 15.13 8.98 -8.00
CA GLU A 99 15.72 8.75 -9.32
C GLU A 99 17.03 7.96 -9.21
N GLU A 100 17.91 8.32 -8.29
CA GLU A 100 19.17 7.59 -8.06
C GLU A 100 18.92 6.14 -7.62
N GLN A 101 17.96 5.93 -6.71
CA GLN A 101 17.57 4.58 -6.27
C GLN A 101 17.00 3.74 -7.43
N THR A 102 16.16 4.34 -8.27
CA THR A 102 15.59 3.69 -9.45
C THR A 102 16.69 3.29 -10.43
N ASN A 103 17.62 4.19 -10.73
CA ASN A 103 18.72 3.93 -11.64
C ASN A 103 19.65 2.81 -11.14
N LYS A 104 19.86 2.68 -9.84
CA LYS A 104 20.62 1.56 -9.25
C LYS A 104 19.95 0.20 -9.52
N ILE A 105 18.63 0.12 -9.42
CA ILE A 105 17.89 -1.11 -9.73
C ILE A 105 17.95 -1.41 -11.22
N LEU A 106 17.68 -0.42 -12.07
CA LEU A 106 17.63 -0.59 -13.52
C LEU A 106 19.01 -0.91 -14.13
N SER A 107 20.10 -0.56 -13.46
CA SER A 107 21.46 -0.90 -13.91
C SER A 107 21.87 -2.34 -13.58
N SER A 108 21.06 -3.09 -12.83
CA SER A 108 21.31 -4.50 -12.54
C SER A 108 21.02 -5.35 -13.78
N GLU A 109 21.96 -6.23 -14.17
CA GLU A 109 21.76 -7.15 -15.30
C GLU A 109 20.66 -8.20 -15.06
N ILE A 110 20.42 -8.52 -13.78
CA ILE A 110 19.41 -9.50 -13.35
C ILE A 110 18.56 -8.86 -12.26
N LEU A 111 17.26 -8.75 -12.53
CA LEU A 111 16.28 -8.30 -11.54
C LEU A 111 15.81 -9.49 -10.69
N GLU A 112 15.96 -9.39 -9.39
CA GLU A 112 15.48 -10.36 -8.42
C GLU A 112 14.13 -9.93 -7.81
N ARG A 113 13.44 -10.86 -7.13
CA ARG A 113 12.18 -10.54 -6.44
C ARG A 113 12.33 -9.41 -5.41
N LYS A 114 13.49 -9.31 -4.75
CA LYS A 114 13.79 -8.21 -3.81
C LYS A 114 13.81 -6.85 -4.51
N ASP A 115 14.31 -6.79 -5.75
CA ASP A 115 14.40 -5.55 -6.52
C ASP A 115 13.00 -5.06 -6.92
N ALA A 116 12.07 -5.99 -7.22
CA ALA A 116 10.68 -5.65 -7.46
C ALA A 116 10.01 -5.02 -6.22
N VAL A 117 10.29 -5.54 -5.01
CA VAL A 117 9.77 -4.94 -3.77
C VAL A 117 10.35 -3.54 -3.53
N ILE A 118 11.66 -3.37 -3.76
CA ILE A 118 12.31 -2.06 -3.62
C ILE A 118 11.73 -1.08 -4.65
N PHE A 119 11.53 -1.53 -5.89
CA PHE A 119 10.92 -0.70 -6.94
C PHE A 119 9.50 -0.25 -6.58
N CYS A 120 8.67 -1.14 -6.04
CA CYS A 120 7.33 -0.78 -5.56
C CYS A 120 7.37 0.28 -4.44
N ASN A 121 8.34 0.18 -3.51
CA ASN A 121 8.50 1.16 -2.44
C ASN A 121 8.95 2.53 -2.98
N ILE A 122 9.81 2.54 -4.00
CA ILE A 122 10.24 3.78 -4.68
C ILE A 122 9.05 4.41 -5.43
N ASP A 123 8.26 3.60 -6.12
CA ASP A 123 7.05 4.04 -6.83
C ASP A 123 6.05 4.70 -5.87
N ASP A 124 5.74 4.05 -4.75
CA ASP A 124 4.88 4.61 -3.71
C ASP A 124 5.44 5.92 -3.13
N ALA A 125 6.74 5.97 -2.84
CA ALA A 125 7.39 7.18 -2.34
C ALA A 125 7.36 8.33 -3.36
N LEU A 126 7.53 8.03 -4.65
CA LEU A 126 7.42 9.01 -5.74
C LEU A 126 6.02 9.63 -5.78
N HIS A 127 5.00 8.79 -5.79
CA HIS A 127 3.61 9.27 -5.87
C HIS A 127 3.21 10.07 -4.63
N ARG A 128 3.66 9.70 -3.44
CA ARG A 128 3.46 10.49 -2.21
C ARG A 128 4.17 11.84 -2.30
N THR A 129 5.41 11.89 -2.77
CA THR A 129 6.15 13.15 -2.93
C THR A 129 5.49 14.12 -3.90
N ILE A 130 4.77 13.60 -4.90
CA ILE A 130 4.00 14.43 -5.86
C ILE A 130 2.66 14.89 -5.24
N ALA A 131 2.05 14.08 -4.38
CA ALA A 131 0.71 14.33 -3.85
C ALA A 131 0.68 15.16 -2.55
N ASP A 132 1.77 15.20 -1.78
CA ASP A 132 1.92 15.95 -0.51
C ASP A 132 2.35 17.40 -0.77
#